data_a4c48b65ff59ddd8ac0f4f79dc4d938d
#
_entry.id   a4c48b65ff59ddd8ac0f4f79dc4d938d
#
_cell.length_a   1.000
_cell.length_b   1.000
_cell.length_c   1.000
_cell.angle_alpha   90.00
_cell.angle_beta   90.00
_cell.angle_gamma   90.00
#
_symmetry.space_group_name_H-M   'P 1'
#
loop_
_entity.id
_entity.type
_entity.pdbx_description
1 polymer ?
#
loop_
_entity_poly.entity_id
_entity_poly.type
_entity_poly.pdbx_seq_one_letter_code
_entity_poly.pdbx_strand_id
1 'polypeptide(L)'
;MKLNEAQISRTLSQFRAEVLADNHPDVAHLCELFGHHTFFLDAKGLKVLEMLQVPGMEAEDGEVISLADWSDATFTKLTAHQPEPTGVVICLKEVRH
;
A
#
# COMPACT_ATOMS: atom_id res chain seq x y z
N MET A 1 -2.32 7.59 -0.73
CA MET A 1 -3.76 7.43 -1.03
C MET A 1 -4.44 6.62 0.05
N LYS A 2 -5.54 7.12 0.56
CA LYS A 2 -6.38 6.38 1.51
C LYS A 2 -7.37 5.50 0.77
N LEU A 3 -7.50 4.25 1.20
CA LEU A 3 -8.39 3.28 0.58
C LEU A 3 -9.63 3.07 1.47
N ASN A 4 -10.78 2.82 0.83
CA ASN A 4 -11.96 2.38 1.56
C ASN A 4 -11.92 0.86 1.80
N GLU A 5 -12.86 0.32 2.59
CA GLU A 5 -12.87 -1.10 2.93
C GLU A 5 -12.93 -2.03 1.71
N ALA A 6 -13.70 -1.66 0.70
CA ALA A 6 -13.82 -2.46 -0.51
C ALA A 6 -12.50 -2.49 -1.29
N GLN A 7 -11.82 -1.35 -1.37
CA GLN A 7 -10.51 -1.26 -2.03
C GLN A 7 -9.44 -2.03 -1.27
N ILE A 8 -9.44 -1.95 0.07
CA ILE A 8 -8.53 -2.73 0.91
C ILE A 8 -8.75 -4.22 0.68
N SER A 9 -9.99 -4.66 0.68
CA SER A 9 -10.32 -6.07 0.45
C SER A 9 -9.83 -6.57 -0.90
N ARG A 10 -10.01 -5.77 -1.96
CA ARG A 10 -9.50 -6.11 -3.30
C ARG A 10 -7.99 -6.17 -3.33
N THR A 11 -7.33 -5.24 -2.66
CA THR A 11 -5.87 -5.23 -2.55
C THR A 11 -5.36 -6.50 -1.89
N LEU A 12 -5.94 -6.87 -0.75
CA LEU A 12 -5.51 -8.05 -0.01
C LEU A 12 -5.83 -9.37 -0.74
N SER A 13 -6.79 -9.37 -1.66
CA SER A 13 -7.07 -10.54 -2.50
C SER A 13 -6.05 -10.72 -3.63
N GLN A 14 -5.34 -9.67 -4.01
CA GLN A 14 -4.37 -9.66 -5.12
C GLN A 14 -2.92 -9.54 -4.64
N PHE A 15 -2.71 -9.11 -3.41
CA PHE A 15 -1.39 -8.82 -2.86
C PHE A 15 -1.32 -9.34 -1.42
N ARG A 16 -0.31 -10.15 -1.12
CA ARG A 16 -0.17 -10.75 0.20
C ARG A 16 0.47 -9.75 1.16
N ALA A 17 -0.34 -9.16 2.02
CA ALA A 17 0.11 -8.19 3.01
C ALA A 17 -0.89 -8.10 4.17
N GLU A 18 -0.49 -7.40 5.24
CA GLU A 18 -1.38 -7.01 6.32
C GLU A 18 -1.63 -5.50 6.21
N VAL A 19 -2.89 -5.10 6.32
CA VAL A 19 -3.25 -3.68 6.33
C VAL A 19 -3.16 -3.15 7.76
N LEU A 20 -2.61 -1.94 7.90
CA LEU A 20 -2.63 -1.23 9.18
C LEU A 20 -3.93 -0.44 9.30
N ALA A 21 -4.68 -0.65 10.37
CA ALA A 21 -5.90 0.10 10.63
C ALA A 21 -5.58 1.60 10.85
N ASP A 22 -6.48 2.49 10.42
CA ASP A 22 -6.26 3.94 10.55
C ASP A 22 -6.05 4.38 11.99
N ASN A 23 -6.61 3.66 12.95
CA ASN A 23 -6.43 3.95 14.38
C ASN A 23 -5.21 3.26 15.00
N HIS A 24 -4.41 2.58 14.21
CA HIS A 24 -3.18 1.96 14.71
C HIS A 24 -2.22 3.05 15.19
N PRO A 25 -1.56 2.87 16.37
CA PRO A 25 -0.67 3.91 16.92
C PRO A 25 0.43 4.37 15.97
N ASP A 26 0.94 3.47 15.14
CA ASP A 26 2.04 3.76 14.23
C ASP A 26 1.60 4.52 12.97
N VAL A 27 0.32 4.49 12.63
CA VAL A 27 -0.20 5.12 11.40
C VAL A 27 -0.03 6.64 11.46
N ALA A 28 -0.27 7.26 12.61
CA ALA A 28 -0.08 8.70 12.75
C ALA A 28 1.37 9.12 12.45
N HIS A 29 2.34 8.36 12.95
CA HIS A 29 3.76 8.60 12.70
C HIS A 29 4.12 8.35 11.24
N LEU A 30 3.59 7.29 10.64
CA LEU A 30 3.82 6.98 9.22
C LEU A 30 3.22 8.07 8.32
N CYS A 31 2.06 8.61 8.68
CA CYS A 31 1.46 9.73 7.94
C CYS A 31 2.31 10.99 7.99
N GLU A 32 3.00 11.25 9.10
CA GLU A 32 3.93 12.37 9.21
C GLU A 32 5.15 12.20 8.30
N LEU A 33 5.62 10.96 8.13
CA LEU A 33 6.81 10.66 7.31
C LEU A 33 6.49 10.56 5.82
N PHE A 34 5.37 9.95 5.46
CA PHE A 34 5.07 9.55 4.08
C PHE A 34 3.80 10.17 3.51
N GLY A 35 3.03 10.90 4.31
CA GLY A 35 1.75 11.45 3.90
C GLY A 35 0.58 10.51 4.21
N HIS A 36 -0.62 10.96 3.87
CA HIS A 36 -1.85 10.21 4.17
C HIS A 36 -2.05 9.06 3.19
N HIS A 37 -1.78 7.85 3.66
CA HIS A 37 -1.94 6.62 2.90
C HIS A 37 -2.59 5.54 3.75
N THR A 38 -3.13 4.52 3.11
CA THR A 38 -3.41 3.25 3.75
C THR A 38 -2.12 2.42 3.65
N PHE A 39 -1.59 2.00 4.78
CA PHE A 39 -0.30 1.32 4.85
C PHE A 39 -0.48 -0.19 4.91
N PHE A 40 0.36 -0.89 4.18
CA PHE A 40 0.41 -2.36 4.15
C PHE A 40 1.79 -2.83 4.57
N LEU A 41 1.84 -3.93 5.32
CA LEU A 41 3.09 -4.60 5.67
C LEU A 41 3.14 -5.97 5.02
N ASP A 42 4.23 -6.27 4.35
CA ASP A 42 4.46 -7.58 3.76
C ASP A 42 5.82 -8.16 4.20
N ALA A 43 6.22 -9.28 3.62
CA ALA A 43 7.49 -9.93 3.96
C ALA A 43 8.72 -9.07 3.64
N LYS A 44 8.58 -8.04 2.81
CA LYS A 44 9.68 -7.15 2.41
C LYS A 44 9.69 -5.83 3.17
N GLY A 45 8.56 -5.38 3.68
CA GLY A 45 8.47 -4.14 4.44
C GLY A 45 7.16 -3.38 4.26
N LEU A 46 7.26 -2.06 4.26
CA LEU A 46 6.11 -1.15 4.22
C LEU A 46 5.76 -0.78 2.78
N LYS A 47 4.49 -0.92 2.45
CA LYS A 47 3.97 -0.63 1.11
C LYS A 47 2.75 0.27 1.18
N VAL A 48 2.54 1.05 0.12
CA VAL A 48 1.32 1.82 -0.13
C VAL A 48 0.89 1.61 -1.56
N LEU A 49 -0.32 2.06 -1.90
CA LEU A 49 -0.80 2.08 -3.28
C LEU A 49 -0.85 3.51 -3.79
N GLU A 50 -0.39 3.72 -5.02
CA GLU A 50 -0.58 4.97 -5.75
C GLU A 50 -1.42 4.71 -6.99
N MET A 51 -2.39 5.60 -7.24
CA MET A 51 -3.25 5.47 -8.41
C MET A 51 -2.45 5.63 -9.69
N LEU A 52 -2.60 4.67 -10.58
CA LEU A 52 -2.10 4.80 -11.94
C LEU A 52 -3.14 5.57 -12.75
N GLN A 53 -2.76 6.76 -13.22
CA GLN A 53 -3.61 7.53 -14.11
C GLN A 53 -3.08 7.40 -15.53
N VAL A 54 -3.85 6.69 -16.36
CA VAL A 54 -3.57 6.60 -17.78
C VAL A 54 -4.58 7.47 -18.51
N PRO A 55 -4.16 8.53 -19.20
CA PRO A 55 -5.08 9.42 -19.90
C PRO A 55 -5.97 8.64 -20.88
N GLY A 56 -7.28 8.89 -20.80
CA GLY A 56 -8.26 8.26 -21.68
C GLY A 56 -8.74 6.87 -21.24
N MET A 57 -8.26 6.34 -20.11
CA MET A 57 -8.73 5.07 -19.56
C MET A 57 -9.44 5.28 -18.23
N GLU A 58 -10.57 4.61 -18.08
CA GLU A 58 -11.36 4.63 -16.84
C GLU A 58 -10.95 3.54 -15.85
N ALA A 59 -9.80 2.91 -16.06
CA ALA A 59 -9.33 1.85 -15.18
C ALA A 59 -8.88 2.41 -13.82
N GLU A 60 -9.39 1.84 -12.74
CA GLU A 60 -8.95 2.14 -11.39
C GLU A 60 -7.92 1.10 -10.96
N ASP A 61 -6.66 1.37 -11.29
CA ASP A 61 -5.56 0.52 -10.90
C ASP A 61 -4.65 1.27 -9.95
N GLY A 62 -4.08 0.57 -8.99
CA GLY A 62 -3.06 1.10 -8.10
C GLY A 62 -1.77 0.34 -8.24
N GLU A 63 -0.64 1.05 -8.23
CA GLU A 63 0.67 0.42 -8.19
C GLU A 63 1.16 0.32 -6.76
N VAL A 64 1.71 -0.83 -6.39
CA VAL A 64 2.32 -1.04 -5.07
C VAL A 64 3.67 -0.34 -5.02
N ILE A 65 3.82 0.60 -4.11
CA ILE A 65 5.04 1.38 -3.92
C ILE A 65 5.69 0.96 -2.61
N SER A 66 6.98 0.62 -2.66
CA SER A 66 7.77 0.29 -1.48
C SER A 66 8.30 1.55 -0.83
N LEU A 67 8.03 1.75 0.46
CA LEU A 67 8.49 2.92 1.23
C LEU A 67 9.59 2.58 2.22
N ALA A 68 9.64 1.35 2.72
CA ALA A 68 10.63 0.93 3.69
C ALA A 68 10.81 -0.58 3.61
N ASP A 69 12.01 -1.04 3.93
CA ASP A 69 12.34 -2.47 3.98
C ASP A 69 12.60 -2.90 5.42
N TRP A 70 12.32 -4.16 5.71
CA TRP A 70 12.69 -4.73 7.00
C TRP A 70 14.22 -4.72 7.14
N SER A 71 14.71 -4.15 8.24
CA SER A 71 16.14 -4.05 8.50
C SER A 71 16.69 -5.25 9.27
N ASP A 72 15.81 -6.13 9.75
CA ASP A 72 16.20 -7.32 10.50
C ASP A 72 15.36 -8.53 10.09
N ALA A 73 15.88 -9.74 10.41
CA ALA A 73 15.19 -10.99 10.08
C ALA A 73 13.97 -11.26 10.97
N THR A 74 13.79 -10.51 12.05
CA THR A 74 12.66 -10.66 12.98
C THR A 74 11.47 -9.77 12.63
N PHE A 75 11.58 -8.96 11.58
CA PHE A 75 10.52 -8.05 11.10
C PHE A 75 10.06 -7.05 12.19
N THR A 76 11.01 -6.53 12.96
CA THR A 76 10.71 -5.59 14.05
C THR A 76 11.06 -4.15 13.73
N LYS A 77 11.95 -3.92 12.76
CA LYS A 77 12.41 -2.58 12.38
C LYS A 77 12.34 -2.38 10.87
N LEU A 78 11.89 -1.19 10.49
CA LEU A 78 11.82 -0.77 9.09
C LEU A 78 12.88 0.30 8.83
N THR A 79 13.57 0.17 7.69
CA THR A 79 14.48 1.19 7.20
C THR A 79 13.83 1.88 6.01
N ALA A 80 13.53 3.17 6.16
CA ALA A 80 12.92 3.96 5.10
C ALA A 80 13.90 4.20 3.95
N HIS A 81 13.39 4.18 2.73
CA HIS A 81 14.13 4.51 1.52
C HIS A 81 13.25 5.40 0.63
N GLN A 82 13.80 5.87 -0.47
CA GLN A 82 13.00 6.61 -1.44
C GLN A 82 11.89 5.70 -2.00
N PRO A 83 10.68 6.23 -2.24
CA PRO A 83 9.60 5.42 -2.79
C PRO A 83 10.02 4.73 -4.09
N GLU A 84 9.84 3.41 -4.13
CA GLU A 84 10.22 2.60 -5.27
C GLU A 84 9.01 1.85 -5.81
N PRO A 85 8.68 1.98 -7.11
CA PRO A 85 7.63 1.16 -7.70
C PRO A 85 8.06 -0.31 -7.74
N THR A 86 7.15 -1.19 -7.32
CA THR A 86 7.44 -2.63 -7.27
C THR A 86 7.10 -3.34 -8.57
N GLY A 87 6.36 -2.68 -9.47
CA GLY A 87 5.83 -3.32 -10.66
C GLY A 87 4.55 -4.14 -10.41
N VAL A 88 4.10 -4.21 -9.17
CA VAL A 88 2.85 -4.93 -8.83
C VAL A 88 1.68 -3.96 -8.97
N VAL A 89 0.73 -4.31 -9.84
CA VAL A 89 -0.46 -3.50 -10.09
C VAL A 89 -1.67 -4.21 -9.51
N ILE A 90 -2.47 -3.47 -8.74
CA ILE A 90 -3.68 -3.96 -8.09
C ILE A 90 -4.89 -3.36 -8.80
N CYS A 91 -5.81 -4.20 -9.23
CA CYS A 91 -7.07 -3.75 -9.82
C CYS A 91 -8.05 -3.38 -8.70
N LEU A 92 -8.36 -2.09 -8.58
CA LEU A 92 -9.27 -1.57 -7.56
C LEU A 92 -10.69 -1.41 -8.09
N LYS A 93 -10.88 -1.63 -9.38
CA LYS A 93 -12.19 -1.48 -10.01
C LYS A 93 -13.16 -2.54 -9.51
N GLU A 94 -14.39 -2.14 -9.21
CA GLU A 94 -15.45 -3.06 -8.86
C GLU A 94 -15.83 -3.93 -10.06
N VAL A 95 -15.73 -5.25 -9.87
CA VAL A 95 -16.16 -6.20 -10.89
C VAL A 95 -17.63 -6.49 -10.65
N ARG A 96 -18.47 -6.05 -11.58
CA ARG A 96 -19.90 -6.40 -11.58
C ARG A 96 -20.10 -7.69 -12.36
N HIS A 97 -20.65 -8.63 -11.69
CA HIS A 97 -21.09 -9.86 -12.34
C HIS A 97 -22.54 -9.75 -12.74
#